data_50735cd2b57c52b7bad4f078e9f84d09
#
_entry.id   50735cd2b57c52b7bad4f078e9f84d09
#
_cell.length_a   1.000
_cell.length_b   1.000
_cell.length_c   1.000
_cell.angle_alpha   90.00
_cell.angle_beta   90.00
_cell.angle_gamma   90.00
#
_symmetry.space_group_name_H-M   'P 1'
#
loop_
_entity.id
_entity.type
_entity.pdbx_description
1 polymer ?
#
loop_
_entity_poly.entity_id
_entity_poly.type
_entity_poly.pdbx_seq_one_letter_code
_entity_poly.pdbx_strand_id
1 'polypeptide(L)'
;MEIVALLAVGVALGLALGLFGGGGGILAVPLLLAIGVPTDEAATTSLVVVGVGAIGGLIPNARVGRVAWREGITFGALGIAGAILGSQAALLAPEWLKLWGFALLLVVSGTLMLRRALAPPVAAEDRERRSWLLVALVALAVGLVTGFFGVGGGFLIVPALTLVMGMAVHRATATALLVIIINSTAALLPRAGEALDPKVAAIVAITTLITGNLAARWSNKWSSRALGIGFGSLVLAMSLLIAWEALNAG
;
A
#
# COMPACT_ATOMS: atom_id res chain seq x y z
N MET A 1 -1.27 1.96 26.66
CA MET A 1 -2.20 1.69 25.53
C MET A 1 -3.01 0.43 25.84
N GLU A 2 -4.31 0.48 25.62
CA GLU A 2 -5.16 -0.68 25.85
C GLU A 2 -4.93 -1.74 24.77
N ILE A 3 -4.77 -3.00 25.17
CA ILE A 3 -4.57 -4.13 24.25
C ILE A 3 -5.70 -4.21 23.21
N VAL A 4 -6.91 -3.84 23.61
CA VAL A 4 -8.09 -3.82 22.73
C VAL A 4 -7.88 -2.86 21.54
N ALA A 5 -7.31 -1.68 21.77
CA ALA A 5 -7.03 -0.72 20.71
C ALA A 5 -5.96 -1.26 19.72
N LEU A 6 -4.91 -1.89 20.22
CA LEU A 6 -3.88 -2.52 19.39
C LEU A 6 -4.45 -3.64 18.52
N LEU A 7 -5.30 -4.49 19.10
CA LEU A 7 -5.98 -5.56 18.36
C LEU A 7 -6.93 -4.98 17.29
N ALA A 8 -7.70 -3.95 17.64
CA ALA A 8 -8.61 -3.29 16.70
C ALA A 8 -7.85 -2.70 15.48
N VAL A 9 -6.74 -2.02 15.73
CA VAL A 9 -5.85 -1.50 14.66
C VAL A 9 -5.30 -2.65 13.81
N GLY A 10 -4.80 -3.72 14.44
CA GLY A 10 -4.28 -4.88 13.71
C GLY A 10 -5.36 -5.56 12.85
N VAL A 11 -6.59 -5.67 13.36
CA VAL A 11 -7.75 -6.19 12.59
C VAL A 11 -8.06 -5.29 11.40
N ALA A 12 -8.18 -3.99 11.61
CA ALA A 12 -8.49 -3.03 10.55
C ALA A 12 -7.42 -3.06 9.44
N LEU A 13 -6.13 -3.03 9.81
CA LEU A 13 -5.02 -3.11 8.87
C LEU A 13 -4.97 -4.45 8.13
N GLY A 14 -5.19 -5.55 8.83
CA GLY A 14 -5.20 -6.87 8.21
C GLY A 14 -6.35 -7.04 7.22
N LEU A 15 -7.55 -6.57 7.55
CA LEU A 15 -8.69 -6.56 6.63
C LEU A 15 -8.36 -5.72 5.38
N ALA A 16 -7.84 -4.51 5.56
CA ALA A 16 -7.51 -3.63 4.45
C ALA A 16 -6.39 -4.21 3.56
N LEU A 17 -5.31 -4.74 4.14
CA LEU A 17 -4.23 -5.39 3.40
C LEU A 17 -4.68 -6.67 2.70
N GLY A 18 -5.45 -7.52 3.37
CA GLY A 18 -5.91 -8.78 2.81
C GLY A 18 -6.95 -8.62 1.70
N LEU A 19 -7.85 -7.64 1.81
CA LEU A 19 -8.86 -7.35 0.80
C LEU A 19 -8.30 -6.56 -0.38
N PHE A 20 -7.58 -5.48 -0.08
CA PHE A 20 -7.17 -4.50 -1.08
C PHE A 20 -5.68 -4.55 -1.43
N GLY A 21 -4.93 -5.46 -0.82
CA GLY A 21 -3.50 -5.55 -1.04
C GLY A 21 -2.79 -4.28 -0.54
N GLY A 22 -2.00 -3.67 -1.41
CA GLY A 22 -1.21 -2.50 -1.05
C GLY A 22 -1.98 -1.30 -0.50
N GLY A 23 -3.27 -1.19 -0.80
CA GLY A 23 -4.09 -0.06 -0.33
C GLY A 23 -4.28 0.00 1.19
N GLY A 24 -4.22 -1.13 1.87
CA GLY A 24 -4.34 -1.17 3.32
C GLY A 24 -3.19 -0.49 4.08
N GLY A 25 -2.01 -0.44 3.49
CA GLY A 25 -0.84 0.17 4.13
C GLY A 25 -0.97 1.69 4.39
N ILE A 26 -1.81 2.39 3.63
CA ILE A 26 -2.05 3.83 3.83
C ILE A 26 -2.69 4.14 5.19
N LEU A 27 -3.40 3.18 5.78
CA LEU A 27 -4.06 3.33 7.07
C LEU A 27 -3.09 3.15 8.26
N ALA A 28 -1.89 2.58 8.04
CA ALA A 28 -1.04 2.12 9.13
C ALA A 28 -0.59 3.27 10.04
N VAL A 29 0.00 4.31 9.47
CA VAL A 29 0.47 5.47 10.25
C VAL A 29 -0.69 6.20 10.93
N PRO A 30 -1.78 6.62 10.24
CA PRO A 30 -2.90 7.27 10.90
C PRO A 30 -3.51 6.46 12.05
N LEU A 31 -3.68 5.15 11.88
CA LEU A 31 -4.26 4.31 12.93
C LEU A 31 -3.32 4.13 14.14
N LEU A 32 -2.00 4.04 13.91
CA LEU A 32 -1.02 3.99 14.99
C LEU A 32 -0.98 5.31 15.78
N LEU A 33 -1.01 6.45 15.09
CA LEU A 33 -1.11 7.78 15.73
C LEU A 33 -2.41 7.93 16.53
N ALA A 34 -3.54 7.47 16.00
CA ALA A 34 -4.83 7.54 16.67
C ALA A 34 -4.89 6.77 18.00
N ILE A 35 -4.06 5.74 18.16
CA ILE A 35 -3.94 4.99 19.42
C ILE A 35 -2.80 5.50 20.32
N GLY A 36 -2.17 6.63 19.96
CA GLY A 36 -1.16 7.31 20.78
C GLY A 36 0.25 6.77 20.61
N VAL A 37 0.59 6.09 19.50
CA VAL A 37 1.99 5.79 19.16
C VAL A 37 2.67 7.09 18.75
N PRO A 38 3.86 7.42 19.32
CA PRO A 38 4.60 8.64 18.96
C PRO A 38 4.91 8.69 17.45
N THR A 39 4.97 9.90 16.89
CA THR A 39 5.12 10.10 15.44
C THR A 39 6.41 9.50 14.89
N ASP A 40 7.50 9.62 15.65
CA ASP A 40 8.82 9.06 15.33
C ASP A 40 8.84 7.53 15.31
N GLU A 41 8.05 6.89 16.20
CA GLU A 41 7.91 5.44 16.25
C GLU A 41 6.88 4.90 15.25
N ALA A 42 5.82 5.68 14.95
CA ALA A 42 4.71 5.23 14.12
C ALA A 42 5.16 4.83 12.70
N ALA A 43 6.10 5.56 12.12
CA ALA A 43 6.62 5.26 10.79
C ALA A 43 7.36 3.92 10.76
N THR A 44 8.26 3.66 11.72
CA THR A 44 9.02 2.41 11.81
C THR A 44 8.11 1.23 12.17
N THR A 45 7.20 1.42 13.14
CA THR A 45 6.18 0.43 13.51
C THR A 45 5.29 0.08 12.32
N SER A 46 4.87 1.07 11.52
CA SER A 46 4.03 0.83 10.34
C SER A 46 4.71 -0.04 9.30
N LEU A 47 6.01 0.15 9.06
CA LEU A 47 6.77 -0.67 8.11
C LEU A 47 6.83 -2.14 8.55
N VAL A 48 7.05 -2.39 9.85
CA VAL A 48 7.02 -3.76 10.42
C VAL A 48 5.64 -4.38 10.25
N VAL A 49 4.60 -3.67 10.70
CA VAL A 49 3.21 -4.15 10.68
C VAL A 49 2.72 -4.43 9.26
N VAL A 50 2.99 -3.51 8.33
CA VAL A 50 2.56 -3.64 6.93
C VAL A 50 3.36 -4.72 6.21
N GLY A 51 4.68 -4.81 6.44
CA GLY A 51 5.52 -5.86 5.88
C GLY A 51 5.09 -7.25 6.33
N VAL A 52 4.93 -7.45 7.64
CA VAL A 52 4.46 -8.74 8.22
C VAL A 52 3.01 -9.04 7.81
N GLY A 53 2.13 -8.04 7.86
CA GLY A 53 0.73 -8.17 7.43
C GLY A 53 0.61 -8.56 5.96
N ALA A 54 1.46 -8.00 5.09
CA ALA A 54 1.50 -8.35 3.67
C ALA A 54 1.87 -9.82 3.43
N ILE A 55 2.70 -10.44 4.29
CA ILE A 55 2.98 -11.89 4.24
C ILE A 55 1.68 -12.67 4.45
N GLY A 56 0.85 -12.25 5.43
CA GLY A 56 -0.45 -12.87 5.69
C GLY A 56 -1.35 -12.88 4.46
N GLY A 57 -1.46 -11.76 3.76
CA GLY A 57 -2.24 -11.63 2.53
C GLY A 57 -1.61 -12.34 1.33
N LEU A 58 -0.27 -12.38 1.25
CA LEU A 58 0.46 -12.99 0.13
C LEU A 58 0.27 -14.52 0.08
N ILE A 59 0.35 -15.20 1.22
CA ILE A 59 0.31 -16.68 1.30
C ILE A 59 -0.91 -17.28 0.58
N PRO A 60 -2.17 -16.88 0.88
CA PRO A 60 -3.33 -17.43 0.19
C PRO A 60 -3.32 -17.14 -1.31
N ASN A 61 -2.90 -15.94 -1.70
CA ASN A 61 -2.83 -15.53 -3.11
C ASN A 61 -1.76 -16.27 -3.90
N ALA A 62 -0.61 -16.56 -3.28
CA ALA A 62 0.45 -17.36 -3.87
C ALA A 62 0.01 -18.81 -4.12
N ARG A 63 -0.74 -19.40 -3.19
CA ARG A 63 -1.26 -20.78 -3.31
C ARG A 63 -2.23 -20.96 -4.48
N VAL A 64 -2.97 -19.92 -4.83
CA VAL A 64 -3.91 -19.95 -5.98
C VAL A 64 -3.30 -19.38 -7.27
N GLY A 65 -1.98 -19.15 -7.31
CA GLY A 65 -1.25 -18.72 -8.51
C GLY A 65 -1.54 -17.30 -8.98
N ARG A 66 -2.00 -16.42 -8.10
CA ARG A 66 -2.36 -15.03 -8.46
C ARG A 66 -1.19 -14.05 -8.47
N VAL A 67 -0.08 -14.44 -7.85
CA VAL A 67 1.09 -13.56 -7.73
C VAL A 67 1.91 -13.58 -9.01
N ALA A 68 2.11 -12.41 -9.59
CA ALA A 68 3.02 -12.22 -10.71
C ALA A 68 4.45 -11.99 -10.16
N TRP A 69 5.14 -13.09 -9.86
CA TRP A 69 6.43 -13.06 -9.17
C TRP A 69 7.49 -12.23 -9.87
N ARG A 70 7.64 -12.43 -11.19
CA ARG A 70 8.64 -11.73 -11.98
C ARG A 70 8.41 -10.22 -11.99
N GLU A 71 7.18 -9.82 -12.28
CA GLU A 71 6.76 -8.42 -12.30
C GLU A 71 6.85 -7.80 -10.90
N GLY A 72 6.44 -8.54 -9.86
CA GLY A 72 6.50 -8.08 -8.47
C GLY A 72 7.92 -7.87 -7.97
N ILE A 73 8.84 -8.79 -8.22
CA ILE A 73 10.25 -8.66 -7.84
C ILE A 73 10.91 -7.52 -8.61
N THR A 74 10.69 -7.45 -9.92
CA THR A 74 11.24 -6.36 -10.75
C THR A 74 10.70 -5.00 -10.30
N PHE A 75 9.39 -4.92 -10.06
CA PHE A 75 8.74 -3.71 -9.60
C PHE A 75 9.25 -3.28 -8.21
N GLY A 76 9.38 -4.22 -7.27
CA GLY A 76 9.90 -3.96 -5.94
C GLY A 76 11.36 -3.48 -5.97
N ALA A 77 12.23 -4.19 -6.67
CA ALA A 77 13.66 -3.85 -6.75
C ALA A 77 13.90 -2.46 -7.37
N LEU A 78 13.21 -2.15 -8.47
CA LEU A 78 13.31 -0.85 -9.14
C LEU A 78 12.62 0.25 -8.34
N GLY A 79 11.52 -0.10 -7.63
CA GLY A 79 10.81 0.80 -6.73
C GLY A 79 11.70 1.32 -5.60
N ILE A 80 12.63 0.51 -5.08
CA ILE A 80 13.59 0.93 -4.05
C ILE A 80 14.47 2.08 -4.56
N ALA A 81 15.02 1.96 -5.77
CA ALA A 81 15.85 3.02 -6.37
C ALA A 81 15.04 4.33 -6.53
N GLY A 82 13.80 4.23 -7.04
CA GLY A 82 12.90 5.37 -7.12
C GLY A 82 12.59 5.99 -5.76
N ALA A 83 12.33 5.16 -4.73
CA ALA A 83 12.02 5.62 -3.40
C ALA A 83 13.18 6.38 -2.74
N ILE A 84 14.42 5.94 -2.94
CA ILE A 84 15.62 6.65 -2.46
C ILE A 84 15.71 8.04 -3.12
N LEU A 85 15.55 8.13 -4.42
CA LEU A 85 15.57 9.41 -5.14
C LEU A 85 14.41 10.31 -4.71
N GLY A 86 13.22 9.75 -4.55
CA GLY A 86 12.04 10.49 -4.10
C GLY A 86 12.18 11.03 -2.67
N SER A 87 12.73 10.24 -1.76
CA SER A 87 12.95 10.67 -0.37
C SER A 87 13.97 11.83 -0.28
N GLN A 88 15.02 11.81 -1.10
CA GLN A 88 15.95 12.93 -1.19
C GLN A 88 15.29 14.20 -1.74
N ALA A 89 14.46 14.07 -2.78
CA ALA A 89 13.70 15.19 -3.32
C ALA A 89 12.71 15.78 -2.28
N ALA A 90 12.15 14.94 -1.41
CA ALA A 90 11.24 15.36 -0.35
C ALA A 90 11.90 16.25 0.70
N LEU A 91 13.22 16.14 0.91
CA LEU A 91 13.97 17.01 1.84
C LEU A 91 14.00 18.47 1.38
N LEU A 92 13.91 18.71 0.07
CA LEU A 92 13.91 20.02 -0.54
C LEU A 92 12.51 20.61 -0.73
N ALA A 93 11.47 19.79 -0.52
CA ALA A 93 10.09 20.18 -0.79
C ALA A 93 9.43 20.80 0.44
N PRO A 94 8.69 21.91 0.28
CA PRO A 94 7.94 22.51 1.38
C PRO A 94 6.78 21.59 1.81
N GLU A 95 6.38 21.70 3.07
CA GLU A 95 5.40 20.79 3.68
C GLU A 95 4.02 20.85 3.01
N TRP A 96 3.57 22.05 2.64
CA TRP A 96 2.32 22.23 1.91
C TRP A 96 2.28 21.45 0.59
N LEU A 97 3.41 21.38 -0.13
CA LEU A 97 3.51 20.61 -1.39
C LEU A 97 3.37 19.11 -1.15
N LYS A 98 3.92 18.60 -0.05
CA LYS A 98 3.78 17.19 0.33
C LYS A 98 2.33 16.87 0.68
N LEU A 99 1.68 17.68 1.51
CA LEU A 99 0.30 17.43 1.95
C LEU A 99 -0.70 17.53 0.78
N TRP A 100 -0.71 18.66 0.06
CA TRP A 100 -1.63 18.85 -1.06
C TRP A 100 -1.33 17.95 -2.25
N GLY A 101 -0.05 17.74 -2.57
CA GLY A 101 0.37 16.82 -3.61
C GLY A 101 -0.05 15.39 -3.29
N PHE A 102 0.06 14.96 -2.03
CA PHE A 102 -0.39 13.65 -1.60
C PHE A 102 -1.92 13.50 -1.67
N ALA A 103 -2.67 14.50 -1.18
CA ALA A 103 -4.12 14.51 -1.29
C ALA A 103 -4.58 14.42 -2.75
N LEU A 104 -3.99 15.22 -3.64
CA LEU A 104 -4.29 15.19 -5.08
C LEU A 104 -3.99 13.82 -5.70
N LEU A 105 -2.86 13.22 -5.35
CA LEU A 105 -2.46 11.89 -5.83
C LEU A 105 -3.47 10.82 -5.42
N LEU A 106 -3.98 10.89 -4.19
CA LEU A 106 -5.01 9.98 -3.70
C LEU A 106 -6.35 10.18 -4.43
N VAL A 107 -6.76 11.43 -4.65
CA VAL A 107 -7.98 11.74 -5.43
C VAL A 107 -7.87 11.16 -6.84
N VAL A 108 -6.77 11.41 -7.52
CA VAL A 108 -6.54 10.90 -8.89
C VAL A 108 -6.53 9.37 -8.90
N SER A 109 -5.76 8.75 -8.01
CA SER A 109 -5.62 7.30 -7.94
C SER A 109 -6.95 6.60 -7.60
N GLY A 110 -7.65 7.09 -6.58
CA GLY A 110 -8.96 6.56 -6.15
C GLY A 110 -10.03 6.73 -7.23
N THR A 111 -10.09 7.90 -7.86
CA THR A 111 -11.07 8.18 -8.93
C THR A 111 -10.81 7.28 -10.16
N LEU A 112 -9.56 7.13 -10.59
CA LEU A 112 -9.22 6.27 -11.72
C LEU A 112 -9.56 4.80 -11.43
N MET A 113 -9.27 4.31 -10.21
CA MET A 113 -9.63 2.95 -9.81
C MET A 113 -11.15 2.76 -9.78
N LEU A 114 -11.89 3.73 -9.24
CA LEU A 114 -13.35 3.67 -9.18
C LEU A 114 -13.97 3.67 -10.59
N ARG A 115 -13.52 4.58 -11.46
CA ARG A 115 -13.95 4.62 -12.87
C ARG A 115 -13.69 3.31 -13.58
N ARG A 116 -12.50 2.70 -13.39
CA ARG A 116 -12.16 1.41 -13.99
C ARG A 116 -13.03 0.27 -13.45
N ALA A 117 -13.33 0.28 -12.15
CA ALA A 117 -14.17 -0.73 -11.52
C ALA A 117 -15.63 -0.64 -11.98
N LEU A 118 -16.10 0.57 -12.32
CA LEU A 118 -17.45 0.83 -12.81
C LEU A 118 -17.58 0.63 -14.34
N ALA A 119 -16.47 0.72 -15.06
CA ALA A 119 -16.48 0.52 -16.51
C ALA A 119 -16.87 -0.93 -16.87
N PRO A 120 -17.52 -1.15 -18.03
CA PRO A 120 -17.79 -2.49 -18.54
C PRO A 120 -16.50 -3.32 -18.61
N PRO A 121 -16.56 -4.64 -18.40
CA PRO A 121 -15.39 -5.49 -18.56
C PRO A 121 -14.89 -5.36 -20.00
N VAL A 122 -13.73 -4.75 -20.18
CA VAL A 122 -13.02 -4.83 -21.47
C VAL A 122 -12.56 -6.26 -21.62
N ALA A 123 -12.94 -6.93 -22.72
CA ALA A 123 -12.43 -8.24 -23.03
C ALA A 123 -10.91 -8.27 -22.84
N ALA A 124 -10.43 -9.32 -22.19
CA ALA A 124 -9.00 -9.54 -22.08
C ALA A 124 -8.47 -9.80 -23.50
N GLU A 125 -8.21 -8.72 -24.24
CA GLU A 125 -7.36 -8.83 -25.41
C GLU A 125 -6.03 -9.40 -24.91
N ASP A 126 -5.49 -10.37 -25.63
CA ASP A 126 -4.13 -10.88 -25.48
C ASP A 126 -3.19 -9.67 -25.47
N ARG A 127 -2.99 -9.13 -24.27
CA ARG A 127 -2.07 -8.00 -24.11
C ARG A 127 -0.69 -8.59 -24.25
N GLU A 128 -0.15 -8.43 -25.46
CA GLU A 128 1.25 -8.61 -25.77
C GLU A 128 2.14 -8.34 -24.56
N ARG A 129 3.14 -9.19 -24.35
CA ARG A 129 4.15 -9.03 -23.30
C ARG A 129 4.57 -7.56 -23.23
N ARG A 130 4.00 -6.82 -22.27
CA ARG A 130 4.39 -5.42 -22.10
C ARG A 130 5.88 -5.34 -21.91
N SER A 131 6.49 -4.40 -22.60
CA SER A 131 7.93 -4.17 -22.54
C SER A 131 8.38 -4.10 -21.08
N TRP A 132 9.39 -4.87 -20.73
CA TRP A 132 10.03 -4.80 -19.41
C TRP A 132 10.45 -3.37 -19.05
N LEU A 133 10.77 -2.55 -20.05
CA LEU A 133 11.10 -1.15 -19.90
C LEU A 133 9.92 -0.34 -19.33
N LEU A 134 8.70 -0.61 -19.77
CA LEU A 134 7.51 0.03 -19.21
C LEU A 134 7.32 -0.35 -17.73
N VAL A 135 7.53 -1.64 -17.39
CA VAL A 135 7.47 -2.11 -16.00
C VAL A 135 8.49 -1.35 -15.15
N ALA A 136 9.72 -1.22 -15.65
CA ALA A 136 10.81 -0.54 -14.97
C ALA A 136 10.52 0.94 -14.75
N LEU A 137 10.06 1.64 -15.79
CA LEU A 137 9.72 3.07 -15.72
C LEU A 137 8.57 3.33 -14.74
N VAL A 138 7.52 2.50 -14.77
CA VAL A 138 6.39 2.62 -13.85
C VAL A 138 6.82 2.31 -12.42
N ALA A 139 7.63 1.29 -12.21
CA ALA A 139 8.15 0.94 -10.89
C ALA A 139 9.00 2.08 -10.31
N LEU A 140 9.91 2.64 -11.12
CA LEU A 140 10.75 3.77 -10.73
C LEU A 140 9.89 5.01 -10.39
N ALA A 141 8.91 5.33 -11.24
CA ALA A 141 8.01 6.46 -11.03
C ALA A 141 7.15 6.28 -9.77
N VAL A 142 6.57 5.09 -9.56
CA VAL A 142 5.82 4.78 -8.34
C VAL A 142 6.73 4.83 -7.12
N GLY A 143 7.93 4.26 -7.21
CA GLY A 143 8.93 4.34 -6.15
C GLY A 143 9.28 5.79 -5.81
N LEU A 144 9.56 6.63 -6.81
CA LEU A 144 9.88 8.05 -6.63
C LEU A 144 8.75 8.80 -5.93
N VAL A 145 7.52 8.63 -6.39
CA VAL A 145 6.34 9.26 -5.79
C VAL A 145 6.14 8.77 -4.35
N THR A 146 6.28 7.48 -4.08
CA THR A 146 6.09 6.92 -2.74
C THR A 146 7.21 7.32 -1.78
N GLY A 147 8.44 7.41 -2.25
CA GLY A 147 9.56 7.94 -1.48
C GLY A 147 9.40 9.42 -1.16
N PHE A 148 8.95 10.22 -2.13
CA PHE A 148 8.70 11.65 -1.96
C PHE A 148 7.64 11.93 -0.89
N PHE A 149 6.53 11.18 -0.90
CA PHE A 149 5.46 11.37 0.09
C PHE A 149 5.68 10.58 1.39
N GLY A 150 6.68 9.72 1.48
CA GLY A 150 7.01 8.97 2.71
C GLY A 150 5.97 7.93 3.13
N VAL A 151 5.01 7.61 2.29
CA VAL A 151 3.93 6.67 2.60
C VAL A 151 4.20 5.34 1.93
N GLY A 152 4.69 4.36 2.65
CA GLY A 152 5.00 2.95 2.27
C GLY A 152 4.55 2.36 0.93
N GLY A 153 4.16 3.17 -0.02
CA GLY A 153 3.95 2.90 -1.45
C GLY A 153 2.80 1.98 -1.84
N GLY A 154 2.27 1.24 -0.91
CA GLY A 154 1.31 0.17 -1.22
C GLY A 154 0.07 0.62 -1.99
N PHE A 155 -0.44 1.81 -1.71
CA PHE A 155 -1.66 2.34 -2.33
C PHE A 155 -1.51 2.71 -3.82
N LEU A 156 -0.30 3.04 -4.28
CA LEU A 156 -0.02 3.35 -5.68
C LEU A 156 0.32 2.11 -6.52
N ILE A 157 0.84 1.07 -5.88
CA ILE A 157 1.24 -0.16 -6.58
C ILE A 157 0.04 -0.82 -7.24
N VAL A 158 -1.10 -0.94 -6.55
CA VAL A 158 -2.31 -1.56 -7.11
C VAL A 158 -2.83 -0.78 -8.32
N PRO A 159 -3.06 0.56 -8.26
CA PRO A 159 -3.38 1.35 -9.45
C PRO A 159 -2.35 1.23 -10.58
N ALA A 160 -1.06 1.29 -10.28
CA ALA A 160 -0.02 1.15 -11.28
C ALA A 160 -0.09 -0.21 -12.01
N LEU A 161 -0.23 -1.30 -11.27
CA LEU A 161 -0.36 -2.63 -11.84
C LEU A 161 -1.68 -2.82 -12.62
N THR A 162 -2.77 -2.21 -12.15
CA THR A 162 -4.08 -2.35 -12.81
C THR A 162 -4.26 -1.41 -13.99
N LEU A 163 -3.96 -0.12 -13.83
CA LEU A 163 -4.24 0.92 -14.83
C LEU A 163 -3.17 0.98 -15.91
N VAL A 164 -1.90 0.96 -15.49
CA VAL A 164 -0.77 1.07 -16.42
C VAL A 164 -0.39 -0.29 -16.98
N MET A 165 -0.26 -1.32 -16.12
CA MET A 165 0.14 -2.64 -16.57
C MET A 165 -1.04 -3.54 -17.00
N GLY A 166 -2.27 -3.09 -16.79
CA GLY A 166 -3.48 -3.80 -17.22
C GLY A 166 -3.73 -5.13 -16.53
N MET A 167 -3.14 -5.34 -15.36
CA MET A 167 -3.40 -6.55 -14.58
C MET A 167 -4.85 -6.57 -14.08
N ALA A 168 -5.44 -7.76 -13.96
CA ALA A 168 -6.70 -7.93 -13.26
C ALA A 168 -6.51 -7.55 -11.79
N VAL A 169 -7.53 -6.93 -11.16
CA VAL A 169 -7.45 -6.37 -9.79
C VAL A 169 -6.94 -7.42 -8.79
N HIS A 170 -7.45 -8.65 -8.82
CA HIS A 170 -6.98 -9.72 -7.94
C HIS A 170 -5.47 -10.05 -8.11
N ARG A 171 -4.98 -10.04 -9.35
CA ARG A 171 -3.57 -10.29 -9.62
C ARG A 171 -2.70 -9.11 -9.20
N ALA A 172 -3.19 -7.89 -9.42
CA ALA A 172 -2.52 -6.68 -9.00
C ALA A 172 -2.43 -6.56 -7.47
N THR A 173 -3.52 -6.82 -6.75
CA THR A 173 -3.52 -6.80 -5.27
C THR A 173 -2.58 -7.86 -4.69
N ALA A 174 -2.60 -9.08 -5.24
CA ALA A 174 -1.70 -10.14 -4.81
C ALA A 174 -0.22 -9.80 -5.07
N THR A 175 0.09 -9.24 -6.24
CA THR A 175 1.45 -8.83 -6.61
C THR A 175 1.92 -7.62 -5.80
N ALA A 176 1.02 -6.69 -5.50
CA ALA A 176 1.33 -5.54 -4.65
C ALA A 176 1.79 -5.94 -3.24
N LEU A 177 1.23 -7.01 -2.66
CA LEU A 177 1.68 -7.53 -1.36
C LEU A 177 3.15 -7.98 -1.39
N LEU A 178 3.59 -8.62 -2.48
CA LEU A 178 4.99 -8.98 -2.67
C LEU A 178 5.89 -7.74 -2.73
N VAL A 179 5.49 -6.74 -3.52
CA VAL A 179 6.23 -5.47 -3.63
C VAL A 179 6.33 -4.76 -2.28
N ILE A 180 5.25 -4.78 -1.49
CA ILE A 180 5.23 -4.19 -0.15
C ILE A 180 6.23 -4.88 0.77
N ILE A 181 6.30 -6.21 0.77
CA ILE A 181 7.26 -6.95 1.59
C ILE A 181 8.69 -6.51 1.25
N ILE A 182 9.00 -6.44 -0.05
CA ILE A 182 10.32 -6.01 -0.53
C ILE A 182 10.63 -4.58 -0.07
N ASN A 183 9.70 -3.65 -0.32
CA ASN A 183 9.90 -2.25 -0.01
C ASN A 183 9.94 -1.98 1.50
N SER A 184 9.07 -2.61 2.29
CA SER A 184 9.07 -2.47 3.75
C SER A 184 10.37 -3.01 4.36
N THR A 185 10.85 -4.16 3.89
CA THR A 185 12.13 -4.72 4.35
C THR A 185 13.30 -3.79 4.00
N ALA A 186 13.32 -3.26 2.77
CA ALA A 186 14.36 -2.32 2.35
C ALA A 186 14.31 -0.99 3.14
N ALA A 187 13.12 -0.50 3.45
CA ALA A 187 12.94 0.74 4.21
C ALA A 187 13.27 0.59 5.71
N LEU A 188 13.21 -0.62 6.26
CA LEU A 188 13.60 -0.90 7.65
C LEU A 188 15.13 -0.93 7.83
N LEU A 189 15.91 -1.26 6.79
CA LEU A 189 17.36 -1.36 6.91
C LEU A 189 18.04 -0.08 7.42
N PRO A 190 17.78 1.12 6.86
CA PRO A 190 18.38 2.35 7.36
C PRO A 190 17.80 2.80 8.71
N ARG A 191 16.67 2.25 9.13
CA ARG A 191 15.98 2.55 10.39
C ARG A 191 16.32 1.58 11.52
N ALA A 192 17.30 0.72 11.31
CA ALA A 192 17.81 -0.19 12.33
C ALA A 192 18.45 0.63 13.47
N GLY A 193 17.76 0.75 14.60
CA GLY A 193 18.17 1.58 15.73
C GLY A 193 17.23 2.74 16.06
N GLU A 194 16.24 3.03 15.21
CA GLU A 194 15.15 3.95 15.57
C GLU A 194 14.26 3.36 16.68
N ALA A 195 13.61 4.26 17.44
CA ALA A 195 12.69 3.86 18.49
C ALA A 195 11.54 3.00 17.94
N LEU A 196 11.30 1.88 18.61
CA LEU A 196 10.24 0.94 18.30
C LEU A 196 9.80 0.27 19.61
N ASP A 197 8.52 0.35 19.94
CA ASP A 197 7.98 -0.49 21.03
C ASP A 197 7.76 -1.93 20.49
N PRO A 198 8.56 -2.91 20.92
CA PRO A 198 8.46 -4.27 20.39
C PRO A 198 7.11 -4.94 20.71
N LYS A 199 6.45 -4.54 21.82
CA LYS A 199 5.14 -5.11 22.22
C LYS A 199 4.04 -4.60 21.31
N VAL A 200 4.02 -3.29 21.06
CA VAL A 200 3.06 -2.65 20.11
C VAL A 200 3.24 -3.25 18.73
N ALA A 201 4.47 -3.27 18.21
CA ALA A 201 4.77 -3.80 16.89
C ALA A 201 4.37 -5.28 16.77
N ALA A 202 4.70 -6.12 17.75
CA ALA A 202 4.39 -7.54 17.72
C ALA A 202 2.87 -7.82 17.75
N ILE A 203 2.13 -7.18 18.66
CA ILE A 203 0.68 -7.39 18.78
C ILE A 203 -0.01 -6.98 17.49
N VAL A 204 0.27 -5.77 16.98
CA VAL A 204 -0.38 -5.26 15.78
C VAL A 204 0.05 -6.08 14.55
N ALA A 205 1.34 -6.42 14.40
CA ALA A 205 1.83 -7.21 13.27
C ALA A 205 1.25 -8.62 13.22
N ILE A 206 1.21 -9.34 14.35
CA ILE A 206 0.65 -10.69 14.40
C ILE A 206 -0.86 -10.65 14.11
N THR A 207 -1.59 -9.71 14.69
CA THR A 207 -3.01 -9.53 14.43
C THR A 207 -3.26 -9.20 12.96
N THR A 208 -2.47 -8.29 12.38
CA THR A 208 -2.53 -7.92 10.95
C THR A 208 -2.22 -9.11 10.05
N LEU A 209 -1.23 -9.93 10.39
CA LEU A 209 -0.88 -11.14 9.63
C LEU A 209 -2.03 -12.13 9.60
N ILE A 210 -2.63 -12.42 10.78
CA ILE A 210 -3.72 -13.40 10.90
C ILE A 210 -4.97 -12.89 10.15
N THR A 211 -5.39 -11.66 10.42
CA THR A 211 -6.58 -11.08 9.78
C THR A 211 -6.36 -10.83 8.30
N GLY A 212 -5.16 -10.46 7.86
CA GLY A 212 -4.77 -10.34 6.46
C GLY A 212 -4.87 -11.67 5.71
N ASN A 213 -4.45 -12.77 6.34
CA ASN A 213 -4.61 -14.11 5.76
C ASN A 213 -6.09 -14.50 5.59
N LEU A 214 -6.92 -14.25 6.61
CA LEU A 214 -8.35 -14.52 6.56
C LEU A 214 -9.05 -13.64 5.52
N ALA A 215 -8.76 -12.35 5.51
CA ALA A 215 -9.33 -11.39 4.57
C ALA A 215 -8.93 -11.70 3.11
N ALA A 216 -7.68 -12.11 2.86
CA ALA A 216 -7.25 -12.52 1.53
C ALA A 216 -7.97 -13.77 1.02
N ARG A 217 -8.32 -14.72 1.90
CA ARG A 217 -9.17 -15.86 1.54
C ARG A 217 -10.60 -15.41 1.21
N TRP A 218 -11.11 -14.43 1.91
CA TRP A 218 -12.44 -13.85 1.65
C TRP A 218 -12.45 -13.04 0.36
N SER A 219 -11.41 -12.27 0.07
CA SER A 219 -11.29 -11.49 -1.16
C SER A 219 -11.39 -12.37 -2.41
N ASN A 220 -11.03 -13.65 -2.29
CA ASN A 220 -11.14 -14.63 -3.36
C ASN A 220 -12.59 -14.90 -3.80
N LYS A 221 -13.56 -14.63 -2.95
CA LYS A 221 -15.00 -14.77 -3.23
C LYS A 221 -15.61 -13.48 -3.82
N TRP A 222 -14.91 -12.35 -3.75
CA TRP A 222 -15.39 -11.07 -4.22
C TRP A 222 -15.08 -10.87 -5.71
N SER A 223 -15.93 -10.13 -6.40
CA SER A 223 -15.67 -9.77 -7.79
C SER A 223 -14.54 -8.73 -7.87
N SER A 224 -13.78 -8.73 -8.98
CA SER A 224 -12.79 -7.69 -9.26
C SER A 224 -13.38 -6.29 -9.20
N ARG A 225 -14.66 -6.15 -9.57
CA ARG A 225 -15.42 -4.90 -9.50
C ARG A 225 -15.61 -4.45 -8.04
N ALA A 226 -16.04 -5.35 -7.17
CA ALA A 226 -16.26 -5.05 -5.75
C ALA A 226 -14.94 -4.63 -5.06
N LEU A 227 -13.84 -5.35 -5.33
CA LEU A 227 -12.53 -5.00 -4.81
C LEU A 227 -12.03 -3.66 -5.35
N GLY A 228 -12.22 -3.38 -6.63
CA GLY A 228 -11.84 -2.10 -7.23
C GLY A 228 -12.63 -0.91 -6.68
N ILE A 229 -13.95 -1.09 -6.45
CA ILE A 229 -14.81 -0.08 -5.82
C ILE A 229 -14.37 0.14 -4.37
N GLY A 230 -14.22 -0.93 -3.59
CA GLY A 230 -13.81 -0.83 -2.19
C GLY A 230 -12.43 -0.16 -2.04
N PHE A 231 -11.47 -0.53 -2.87
CA PHE A 231 -10.16 0.12 -2.91
C PHE A 231 -10.26 1.61 -3.26
N GLY A 232 -10.95 1.95 -4.36
CA GLY A 232 -11.09 3.33 -4.80
C GLY A 232 -11.79 4.20 -3.75
N SER A 233 -12.84 3.68 -3.12
CA SER A 233 -13.56 4.36 -2.04
C SER A 233 -12.70 4.58 -0.80
N LEU A 234 -11.90 3.59 -0.40
CA LEU A 234 -10.96 3.71 0.73
C LEU A 234 -9.93 4.82 0.47
N VAL A 235 -9.32 4.82 -0.72
CA VAL A 235 -8.30 5.81 -1.08
C VAL A 235 -8.90 7.22 -1.15
N LEU A 236 -10.13 7.37 -1.68
CA LEU A 236 -10.84 8.65 -1.70
C LEU A 236 -11.22 9.12 -0.29
N ALA A 237 -11.67 8.24 0.59
CA ALA A 237 -11.93 8.60 1.98
C ALA A 237 -10.67 9.12 2.69
N MET A 238 -9.51 8.45 2.45
CA MET A 238 -8.22 8.91 2.98
C MET A 238 -7.79 10.26 2.40
N SER A 239 -8.11 10.53 1.12
CA SER A 239 -7.79 11.83 0.52
C SER A 239 -8.53 12.99 1.20
N LEU A 240 -9.78 12.77 1.62
CA LEU A 240 -10.56 13.76 2.35
C LEU A 240 -9.98 14.05 3.74
N LEU A 241 -9.52 13.01 4.45
CA LEU A 241 -8.89 13.17 5.75
C LEU A 241 -7.59 13.99 5.63
N ILE A 242 -6.75 13.69 4.66
CA ILE A 242 -5.48 14.42 4.45
C ILE A 242 -5.73 15.84 3.97
N ALA A 243 -6.72 16.07 3.12
CA ALA A 243 -7.11 17.42 2.73
C ALA A 243 -7.63 18.24 3.91
N TRP A 244 -8.38 17.61 4.81
CA TRP A 244 -8.82 18.24 6.06
C TRP A 244 -7.64 18.63 6.96
N GLU A 245 -6.67 17.74 7.14
CA GLU A 245 -5.44 18.05 7.90
C GLU A 245 -4.66 19.17 7.25
N ALA A 246 -4.51 19.16 5.92
CA ALA A 246 -3.81 20.21 5.18
C ALA A 246 -4.48 21.60 5.33
N LEU A 247 -5.81 21.66 5.44
CA LEU A 247 -6.58 22.89 5.70
C LEU A 247 -6.39 23.42 7.12
N ASN A 248 -6.18 22.52 8.09
CA ASN A 248 -6.03 22.91 9.50
C ASN A 248 -4.56 23.18 9.89
N ALA A 249 -3.60 22.78 9.06
CA ALA A 249 -2.17 22.99 9.28
C ALA A 249 -1.64 24.32 8.69
N GLY A 250 -2.48 25.08 7.97
CA GLY A 250 -2.16 26.41 7.43
C GLY A 250 -2.90 27.51 8.18
#